data_673bc67b17b39482a1ae3e6377b56fb7
#
_entry.id   673bc67b17b39482a1ae3e6377b56fb7
#
_cell.length_a   1.000
_cell.length_b   1.000
_cell.length_c   1.000
_cell.angle_alpha   90.00
_cell.angle_beta   90.00
_cell.angle_gamma   90.00
#
_symmetry.space_group_name_H-M   'P 1'
#
loop_
_entity.id
_entity.type
_entity.pdbx_description
1 polymer ?
#
loop_
_entity_poly.entity_id
_entity_poly.type
_entity_poly.pdbx_seq_one_letter_code
_entity_poly.pdbx_strand_id
1 'polypeptide(L)'
;MVAEPVFLPNKLSIQSINMSNEQQIIESNLNKDYEYGFVTDIESETLPPGLNENVIRTISKKKDEPKWLLDWRLKSLKLWKKMKKPKWGKISYPEIDYQSISYFSEPKKKQLSSLDEVDPQLLETYNKLGIPLDEQKMLNGIAVDAVFDSVSVATTFKDELKKAGVVFCSFSDAVKNYPKLIQKYLGTVVPSSDNYFAALNSAVFTDGSFVYIPK
;
A
#
# COMPACT_ATOMS: atom_id res chain seq x y z
N MET A 1 -21.85 -20.65 -71.88
CA MET A 1 -21.35 -19.34 -71.38
C MET A 1 -20.94 -19.58 -69.95
N VAL A 2 -19.62 -19.72 -69.74
CA VAL A 2 -19.01 -19.98 -68.48
C VAL A 2 -18.59 -18.63 -67.89
N ALA A 3 -19.11 -18.29 -66.72
CA ALA A 3 -18.74 -17.04 -66.04
C ALA A 3 -17.40 -17.22 -65.32
N GLU A 4 -16.45 -16.36 -65.61
CA GLU A 4 -15.13 -16.30 -64.94
C GLU A 4 -15.26 -15.75 -63.51
N PRO A 5 -14.44 -16.21 -62.59
CA PRO A 5 -14.41 -15.70 -61.23
C PRO A 5 -13.70 -14.36 -61.15
N VAL A 6 -14.35 -13.38 -60.52
CA VAL A 6 -13.79 -12.08 -60.20
C VAL A 6 -12.70 -12.23 -59.14
N PHE A 7 -11.47 -11.93 -59.51
CA PHE A 7 -10.34 -11.81 -58.58
C PHE A 7 -10.52 -10.59 -57.69
N LEU A 8 -10.65 -10.77 -56.39
CA LEU A 8 -10.51 -9.71 -55.38
C LEU A 8 -9.01 -9.40 -55.18
N PRO A 9 -8.60 -8.13 -55.20
CA PRO A 9 -7.18 -7.79 -55.01
C PRO A 9 -6.78 -7.87 -53.55
N ASN A 10 -5.71 -8.58 -53.36
CA ASN A 10 -4.64 -8.49 -52.37
C ASN A 10 -4.87 -7.84 -51.02
N LYS A 11 -4.61 -8.68 -50.05
CA LYS A 11 -4.14 -8.38 -48.71
C LYS A 11 -3.33 -7.08 -48.66
N LEU A 12 -3.87 -6.12 -47.88
CA LEU A 12 -3.08 -5.02 -47.36
C LEU A 12 -1.92 -5.62 -46.58
N SER A 13 -0.71 -5.44 -47.06
CA SER A 13 0.51 -5.68 -46.29
C SER A 13 0.49 -4.73 -45.09
N ILE A 14 0.33 -5.31 -43.91
CA ILE A 14 0.59 -4.60 -42.64
C ILE A 14 2.07 -4.23 -42.70
N GLN A 15 2.35 -2.96 -43.02
CA GLN A 15 3.68 -2.40 -42.83
C GLN A 15 4.02 -2.58 -41.38
N SER A 16 5.10 -3.30 -41.09
CA SER A 16 5.70 -3.40 -39.79
C SER A 16 6.03 -1.98 -39.31
N ILE A 17 5.22 -1.44 -38.44
CA ILE A 17 5.50 -0.18 -37.75
C ILE A 17 6.77 -0.45 -36.94
N ASN A 18 7.88 0.19 -37.34
CA ASN A 18 9.10 0.21 -36.54
C ASN A 18 8.76 0.92 -35.23
N MET A 19 8.48 0.13 -34.19
CA MET A 19 8.24 0.65 -32.84
C MET A 19 9.51 1.29 -32.30
N SER A 20 9.40 2.43 -31.67
CA SER A 20 10.51 3.06 -30.98
C SER A 20 11.04 2.14 -29.88
N ASN A 21 12.32 2.26 -29.51
CA ASN A 21 12.90 1.49 -28.41
C ASN A 21 12.06 1.60 -27.12
N GLU A 22 11.46 2.76 -26.87
CA GLU A 22 10.58 3.00 -25.72
C GLU A 22 9.28 2.18 -25.81
N GLN A 23 8.67 2.11 -26.98
CA GLN A 23 7.48 1.27 -27.22
C GLN A 23 7.77 -0.21 -27.06
N GLN A 24 8.94 -0.69 -27.50
CA GLN A 24 9.38 -2.08 -27.32
C GLN A 24 9.62 -2.41 -25.85
N ILE A 25 10.18 -1.48 -25.09
CA ILE A 25 10.38 -1.63 -23.62
C ILE A 25 9.03 -1.68 -22.92
N ILE A 26 8.09 -0.80 -23.29
CA ILE A 26 6.74 -0.79 -22.70
C ILE A 26 6.01 -2.09 -23.02
N GLU A 27 6.01 -2.55 -24.27
CA GLU A 27 5.37 -3.81 -24.66
C GLU A 27 6.01 -5.02 -24.00
N SER A 28 7.34 -5.05 -23.89
CA SER A 28 8.04 -6.14 -23.19
C SER A 28 7.68 -6.19 -21.71
N ASN A 29 7.45 -5.04 -21.07
CA ASN A 29 7.04 -4.98 -19.67
C ASN A 29 5.54 -5.29 -19.48
N LEU A 30 4.68 -4.95 -20.43
CA LEU A 30 3.25 -5.28 -20.40
C LEU A 30 2.98 -6.78 -20.63
N ASN A 31 3.84 -7.44 -21.43
CA ASN A 31 3.71 -8.86 -21.76
C ASN A 31 4.55 -9.78 -20.86
N LYS A 32 5.29 -9.23 -19.88
CA LYS A 32 5.89 -10.06 -18.83
C LYS A 32 4.81 -10.61 -17.94
N ASP A 33 4.83 -11.91 -17.73
CA ASP A 33 4.07 -12.51 -16.62
C ASP A 33 4.45 -11.77 -15.33
N TYR A 34 3.44 -11.51 -14.49
CA TYR A 34 3.66 -10.83 -13.22
C TYR A 34 4.61 -11.68 -12.35
N GLU A 35 5.87 -11.28 -12.29
CA GLU A 35 6.96 -12.01 -11.65
C GLU A 35 6.69 -12.29 -10.15
N TYR A 36 5.84 -11.48 -9.54
CA TYR A 36 5.51 -11.50 -8.12
C TYR A 36 4.14 -12.11 -7.81
N GLY A 37 3.46 -12.70 -8.79
CA GLY A 37 2.16 -13.36 -8.60
C GLY A 37 2.29 -14.65 -7.79
N PHE A 38 2.43 -14.53 -6.48
CA PHE A 38 2.50 -15.65 -5.55
C PHE A 38 1.57 -15.43 -4.35
N VAL A 39 1.14 -16.53 -3.75
CA VAL A 39 0.39 -16.55 -2.49
C VAL A 39 1.39 -16.85 -1.37
N THR A 40 1.30 -16.09 -0.27
CA THR A 40 2.12 -16.36 0.92
C THR A 40 1.37 -17.32 1.84
N ASP A 41 2.08 -18.32 2.38
CA ASP A 41 1.55 -19.26 3.37
C ASP A 41 1.58 -18.70 4.81
N ILE A 42 1.71 -17.37 4.95
CA ILE A 42 1.74 -16.73 6.26
C ILE A 42 0.33 -16.69 6.82
N GLU A 43 0.14 -17.33 7.96
CA GLU A 43 -1.15 -17.28 8.66
C GLU A 43 -1.46 -15.86 9.14
N SER A 44 -2.54 -15.30 8.65
CA SER A 44 -3.03 -13.98 9.02
C SER A 44 -4.42 -14.03 9.65
N GLU A 45 -4.68 -13.16 10.60
CA GLU A 45 -6.02 -12.87 11.11
C GLU A 45 -6.60 -11.71 10.33
N THR A 46 -7.59 -12.00 9.49
CA THR A 46 -8.24 -11.02 8.62
C THR A 46 -9.63 -10.70 9.12
N LEU A 47 -9.99 -9.42 9.22
CA LEU A 47 -11.36 -9.03 9.54
C LEU A 47 -12.32 -9.39 8.40
N PRO A 48 -13.59 -9.69 8.73
CA PRO A 48 -14.62 -9.90 7.71
C PRO A 48 -14.72 -8.69 6.76
N PRO A 49 -15.09 -8.91 5.49
CA PRO A 49 -15.34 -7.83 4.55
C PRO A 49 -16.39 -6.84 5.04
N GLY A 50 -16.29 -5.60 4.57
CA GLY A 50 -17.25 -4.54 4.81
C GLY A 50 -16.63 -3.27 5.35
N LEU A 51 -17.25 -2.14 5.03
CA LEU A 51 -16.83 -0.81 5.45
C LEU A 51 -17.94 -0.09 6.23
N ASN A 52 -17.84 -0.14 7.54
CA ASN A 52 -18.77 0.48 8.46
C ASN A 52 -18.09 0.96 9.75
N GLU A 53 -18.82 1.63 10.63
CA GLU A 53 -18.26 2.16 11.88
C GLU A 53 -17.71 1.07 12.80
N ASN A 54 -18.30 -0.13 12.80
CA ASN A 54 -17.84 -1.22 13.65
C ASN A 54 -16.47 -1.74 13.19
N VAL A 55 -16.24 -1.84 11.89
CA VAL A 55 -14.92 -2.20 11.32
C VAL A 55 -13.87 -1.16 11.75
N ILE A 56 -14.17 0.13 11.62
CA ILE A 56 -13.27 1.20 12.04
C ILE A 56 -12.95 1.13 13.54
N ARG A 57 -13.95 0.89 14.39
CA ARG A 57 -13.76 0.72 15.83
C ARG A 57 -12.94 -0.51 16.18
N THR A 58 -13.13 -1.60 15.42
CA THR A 58 -12.36 -2.84 15.60
C THR A 58 -10.89 -2.63 15.21
N ILE A 59 -10.61 -1.98 14.08
CA ILE A 59 -9.25 -1.60 13.68
C ILE A 59 -8.59 -0.76 14.79
N SER A 60 -9.26 0.30 15.22
CA SER A 60 -8.73 1.20 16.24
C SER A 60 -8.48 0.47 17.58
N LYS A 61 -9.34 -0.47 17.97
CA LYS A 61 -9.17 -1.30 19.16
C LYS A 61 -7.98 -2.25 19.03
N LYS A 62 -7.84 -2.94 17.86
CA LYS A 62 -6.71 -3.85 17.61
C LYS A 62 -5.37 -3.13 17.62
N LYS A 63 -5.33 -1.90 17.11
CA LYS A 63 -4.15 -1.03 17.07
C LYS A 63 -3.91 -0.30 18.41
N ASP A 64 -4.81 -0.44 19.40
CA ASP A 64 -4.76 0.26 20.69
C ASP A 64 -4.61 1.79 20.50
N GLU A 65 -5.44 2.35 19.63
CA GLU A 65 -5.39 3.76 19.26
C GLU A 65 -6.07 4.66 20.29
N PRO A 66 -5.55 5.88 20.52
CA PRO A 66 -6.20 6.85 21.38
C PRO A 66 -7.52 7.35 20.77
N LYS A 67 -8.43 7.74 21.63
CA LYS A 67 -9.79 8.19 21.25
C LYS A 67 -9.79 9.27 20.15
N TRP A 68 -8.87 10.22 20.17
CA TRP A 68 -8.81 11.30 19.19
C TRP A 68 -8.57 10.76 17.74
N LEU A 69 -7.78 9.69 17.59
CA LEU A 69 -7.53 9.09 16.28
C LEU A 69 -8.76 8.31 15.81
N LEU A 70 -9.42 7.57 16.69
CA LEU A 70 -10.70 6.94 16.38
C LEU A 70 -11.75 7.96 15.92
N ASP A 71 -11.88 9.09 16.65
CA ASP A 71 -12.82 10.15 16.30
C ASP A 71 -12.49 10.75 14.92
N TRP A 72 -11.21 10.93 14.61
CA TRP A 72 -10.74 11.39 13.31
C TRP A 72 -11.09 10.39 12.18
N ARG A 73 -10.88 9.09 12.40
CA ARG A 73 -11.27 8.03 11.45
C ARG A 73 -12.77 8.01 11.19
N LEU A 74 -13.58 8.06 12.23
CA LEU A 74 -15.04 8.06 12.11
C LEU A 74 -15.56 9.30 11.39
N LYS A 75 -14.94 10.47 11.63
CA LYS A 75 -15.23 11.69 10.88
C LYS A 75 -14.89 11.52 9.39
N SER A 76 -13.76 10.92 9.08
CA SER A 76 -13.33 10.66 7.71
C SER A 76 -14.26 9.66 7.00
N LEU A 77 -14.72 8.60 7.67
CA LEU A 77 -15.71 7.67 7.15
C LEU A 77 -17.04 8.36 6.83
N LYS A 78 -17.53 9.23 7.73
CA LYS A 78 -18.75 10.01 7.50
C LYS A 78 -18.62 10.96 6.31
N LEU A 79 -17.44 11.56 6.15
CA LEU A 79 -17.13 12.42 5.03
C LEU A 79 -17.11 11.62 3.72
N TRP A 80 -16.41 10.49 3.69
CA TRP A 80 -16.33 9.60 2.54
C TRP A 80 -17.71 9.17 2.05
N LYS A 81 -18.62 8.78 2.95
CA LYS A 81 -20.00 8.39 2.62
C LYS A 81 -20.81 9.50 1.94
N LYS A 82 -20.44 10.76 2.13
CA LYS A 82 -21.09 11.93 1.50
C LYS A 82 -20.45 12.33 0.17
N MET A 83 -19.22 11.90 -0.08
CA MET A 83 -18.48 12.23 -1.30
C MET A 83 -18.92 11.37 -2.47
N LYS A 84 -18.84 11.93 -3.65
CA LYS A 84 -19.02 11.20 -4.91
C LYS A 84 -17.68 10.72 -5.41
N LYS A 85 -17.64 9.47 -5.90
CA LYS A 85 -16.48 8.92 -6.58
C LYS A 85 -16.10 9.81 -7.77
N PRO A 86 -14.84 10.21 -7.93
CA PRO A 86 -14.40 11.06 -9.03
C PRO A 86 -14.57 10.36 -10.39
N LYS A 87 -15.01 11.12 -11.40
CA LYS A 87 -15.21 10.63 -12.77
C LYS A 87 -14.30 11.35 -13.80
N TRP A 88 -13.43 12.22 -13.33
CA TRP A 88 -12.58 13.05 -14.20
C TRP A 88 -11.36 12.34 -14.77
N GLY A 89 -10.96 11.22 -14.18
CA GLY A 89 -9.85 10.41 -14.67
C GLY A 89 -10.25 9.68 -15.97
N LYS A 90 -9.39 9.71 -16.99
CA LYS A 90 -9.53 8.91 -18.22
C LYS A 90 -9.06 7.46 -17.98
N ILE A 91 -9.51 6.85 -16.91
CA ILE A 91 -9.14 5.49 -16.51
C ILE A 91 -10.40 4.64 -16.55
N SER A 92 -10.32 3.50 -17.24
CA SER A 92 -11.37 2.48 -17.21
C SER A 92 -10.94 1.37 -16.26
N TYR A 93 -11.74 1.11 -15.23
CA TYR A 93 -11.54 0.01 -14.30
C TYR A 93 -12.91 -0.53 -13.86
N PRO A 94 -12.99 -1.81 -13.45
CA PRO A 94 -14.22 -2.38 -12.93
C PRO A 94 -14.74 -1.59 -11.73
N GLU A 95 -16.04 -1.58 -11.52
CA GLU A 95 -16.61 -0.95 -10.33
C GLU A 95 -16.12 -1.66 -9.06
N ILE A 96 -15.63 -0.86 -8.11
CA ILE A 96 -15.09 -1.37 -6.85
C ILE A 96 -16.24 -1.50 -5.87
N ASP A 97 -16.50 -2.72 -5.40
CA ASP A 97 -17.39 -2.97 -4.27
C ASP A 97 -16.61 -2.85 -2.95
N TYR A 98 -16.74 -1.71 -2.30
CA TYR A 98 -16.09 -1.43 -1.02
C TYR A 98 -16.62 -2.28 0.13
N GLN A 99 -17.75 -2.99 -0.04
CA GLN A 99 -18.29 -3.88 0.98
C GLN A 99 -17.74 -5.31 0.87
N SER A 100 -17.17 -5.67 -0.26
CA SER A 100 -16.51 -6.97 -0.46
C SER A 100 -15.04 -7.01 -0.03
N ILE A 101 -14.47 -5.86 0.37
CA ILE A 101 -13.07 -5.73 0.77
C ILE A 101 -12.92 -5.88 2.28
N SER A 102 -11.90 -6.62 2.71
CA SER A 102 -11.42 -6.59 4.10
C SER A 102 -10.44 -5.42 4.28
N TYR A 103 -10.57 -4.69 5.37
CA TYR A 103 -9.79 -3.47 5.63
C TYR A 103 -8.71 -3.65 6.69
N PHE A 104 -8.53 -4.86 7.20
CA PHE A 104 -7.48 -5.15 8.17
C PHE A 104 -7.12 -6.63 8.11
N SER A 105 -5.82 -6.89 8.05
CA SER A 105 -5.22 -8.21 8.20
C SER A 105 -3.92 -8.06 8.98
N GLU A 106 -3.64 -8.98 9.86
CA GLU A 106 -2.38 -9.02 10.60
C GLU A 106 -1.83 -10.44 10.68
N PRO A 107 -0.51 -10.63 10.59
CA PRO A 107 0.10 -11.94 10.80
C PRO A 107 -0.13 -12.36 12.26
N LYS A 108 -0.36 -13.66 12.50
CA LYS A 108 -0.59 -14.19 13.84
C LYS A 108 0.63 -14.08 14.76
N LYS A 109 1.82 -13.89 14.21
CA LYS A 109 3.07 -13.68 14.96
C LYS A 109 3.30 -12.21 15.25
N LYS A 110 3.80 -11.90 16.46
CA LYS A 110 4.00 -10.52 16.94
C LYS A 110 5.16 -9.80 16.24
N GLN A 111 5.09 -8.45 16.30
CA GLN A 111 6.16 -7.53 15.91
C GLN A 111 7.50 -7.88 16.58
N LEU A 112 8.56 -7.87 15.79
CA LEU A 112 9.91 -8.21 16.21
C LEU A 112 10.80 -6.95 16.20
N SER A 113 11.86 -6.96 16.99
CA SER A 113 12.77 -5.82 17.14
C SER A 113 13.85 -5.75 16.07
N SER A 114 14.05 -6.82 15.30
CA SER A 114 15.07 -6.92 14.26
C SER A 114 14.57 -7.73 13.08
N LEU A 115 15.07 -7.42 11.88
CA LEU A 115 14.84 -8.23 10.68
C LEU A 115 15.46 -9.63 10.79
N ASP A 116 16.48 -9.83 11.61
CA ASP A 116 17.11 -11.14 11.83
C ASP A 116 16.21 -12.10 12.62
N GLU A 117 15.22 -11.57 13.33
CA GLU A 117 14.23 -12.33 14.10
C GLU A 117 12.94 -12.62 13.31
N VAL A 118 12.82 -12.04 12.10
CA VAL A 118 11.65 -12.18 11.24
C VAL A 118 11.52 -13.60 10.72
N ASP A 119 10.28 -14.10 10.64
CA ASP A 119 9.98 -15.42 10.10
C ASP A 119 10.65 -15.62 8.73
N PRO A 120 11.39 -16.73 8.52
CA PRO A 120 12.03 -17.01 7.25
C PRO A 120 11.08 -16.96 6.04
N GLN A 121 9.82 -17.35 6.20
CA GLN A 121 8.80 -17.26 5.14
C GLN A 121 8.48 -15.82 4.77
N LEU A 122 8.48 -14.92 5.77
CA LEU A 122 8.26 -13.50 5.52
C LEU A 122 9.47 -12.86 4.82
N LEU A 123 10.69 -13.23 5.22
CA LEU A 123 11.92 -12.81 4.53
C LEU A 123 11.96 -13.32 3.08
N GLU A 124 11.56 -14.56 2.85
CA GLU A 124 11.44 -15.11 1.48
C GLU A 124 10.40 -14.34 0.66
N THR A 125 9.29 -13.93 1.28
CA THR A 125 8.27 -13.10 0.64
C THR A 125 8.84 -11.75 0.21
N TYR A 126 9.59 -11.08 1.07
CA TYR A 126 10.25 -9.81 0.73
C TYR A 126 11.27 -9.99 -0.39
N ASN A 127 12.04 -11.07 -0.37
CA ASN A 127 12.99 -11.38 -1.44
C ASN A 127 12.28 -11.63 -2.78
N LYS A 128 11.16 -12.37 -2.79
CA LYS A 128 10.33 -12.57 -3.99
C LYS A 128 9.75 -11.26 -4.53
N LEU A 129 9.43 -10.32 -3.65
CA LEU A 129 8.94 -8.98 -4.02
C LEU A 129 10.07 -8.04 -4.49
N GLY A 130 11.33 -8.51 -4.50
CA GLY A 130 12.48 -7.69 -4.87
C GLY A 130 12.77 -6.57 -3.87
N ILE A 131 12.32 -6.71 -2.62
CA ILE A 131 12.62 -5.75 -1.55
C ILE A 131 14.05 -6.03 -1.06
N PRO A 132 15.00 -5.10 -1.23
CA PRO A 132 16.42 -5.35 -1.01
C PRO A 132 16.78 -5.33 0.48
N LEU A 133 16.36 -6.34 1.24
CA LEU A 133 16.67 -6.47 2.66
C LEU A 133 18.17 -6.66 2.92
N ASP A 134 18.88 -7.32 1.99
CA ASP A 134 20.32 -7.55 2.09
C ASP A 134 21.15 -6.31 1.76
N GLU A 135 20.66 -5.38 0.96
CA GLU A 135 21.32 -4.11 0.70
C GLU A 135 21.48 -3.27 1.98
N GLN A 136 20.64 -3.48 2.99
CA GLN A 136 20.76 -2.83 4.29
C GLN A 136 22.00 -3.26 5.07
N LYS A 137 22.45 -4.50 4.90
CA LYS A 137 23.71 -4.98 5.49
C LYS A 137 24.92 -4.39 4.77
N MET A 138 24.76 -4.03 3.50
CA MET A 138 25.85 -3.49 2.66
C MET A 138 25.90 -1.95 2.68
N LEU A 139 24.76 -1.27 2.79
CA LEU A 139 24.67 0.18 2.88
C LEU A 139 24.52 0.59 4.34
N ASN A 140 25.63 0.65 5.07
CA ASN A 140 25.66 1.16 6.44
C ASN A 140 24.87 2.48 6.55
N GLY A 141 23.73 2.47 7.20
CA GLY A 141 22.98 3.66 7.56
C GLY A 141 21.60 3.85 6.90
N ILE A 142 21.07 2.87 6.18
CA ILE A 142 19.67 2.93 5.70
C ILE A 142 18.73 2.37 6.77
N ALA A 143 17.80 3.20 7.22
CA ALA A 143 16.72 2.78 8.12
C ALA A 143 15.51 2.29 7.31
N VAL A 144 14.98 1.14 7.70
CA VAL A 144 13.81 0.54 7.05
C VAL A 144 12.75 0.21 8.08
N ASP A 145 11.50 0.48 7.73
CA ASP A 145 10.31 0.02 8.43
C ASP A 145 9.58 -0.98 7.54
N ALA A 146 9.65 -2.25 7.92
CA ALA A 146 9.04 -3.33 7.18
C ALA A 146 7.59 -3.53 7.65
N VAL A 147 6.66 -3.33 6.72
CA VAL A 147 5.23 -3.50 6.97
C VAL A 147 4.74 -4.74 6.21
N PHE A 148 3.99 -5.58 6.90
CA PHE A 148 3.29 -6.71 6.31
C PHE A 148 1.81 -6.65 6.68
N ASP A 149 0.94 -6.73 5.66
CA ASP A 149 -0.50 -6.50 5.81
C ASP A 149 -0.78 -5.14 6.48
N SER A 150 -1.41 -5.17 7.64
CA SER A 150 -1.85 -3.96 8.36
C SER A 150 -0.95 -3.56 9.52
N VAL A 151 0.21 -4.19 9.68
CA VAL A 151 1.10 -3.96 10.81
C VAL A 151 2.57 -3.82 10.40
N SER A 152 3.30 -2.96 11.12
CA SER A 152 4.76 -2.94 11.05
C SER A 152 5.31 -4.17 11.78
N VAL A 153 6.16 -4.94 11.11
CA VAL A 153 6.77 -6.18 11.64
C VAL A 153 8.18 -5.96 12.14
N ALA A 154 8.92 -4.99 11.59
CA ALA A 154 10.25 -4.64 12.06
C ALA A 154 10.64 -3.22 11.65
N THR A 155 11.35 -2.50 12.51
CA THR A 155 11.96 -1.18 12.24
C THR A 155 13.43 -1.23 12.61
N THR A 156 14.32 -0.92 11.66
CA THR A 156 15.78 -0.97 11.84
C THR A 156 16.37 0.38 12.25
N PHE A 157 17.58 0.38 12.82
CA PHE A 157 18.36 1.58 13.18
C PHE A 157 17.64 2.59 14.10
N LYS A 158 16.63 2.15 14.82
CA LYS A 158 15.80 3.00 15.68
C LYS A 158 16.63 3.73 16.75
N ASP A 159 17.58 3.04 17.37
CA ASP A 159 18.40 3.58 18.44
C ASP A 159 19.51 4.52 17.95
N GLU A 160 20.14 4.21 16.81
CA GLU A 160 21.15 5.05 16.17
C GLU A 160 20.54 6.38 15.73
N LEU A 161 19.39 6.36 15.09
CA LEU A 161 18.65 7.55 14.67
C LEU A 161 18.21 8.38 15.87
N LYS A 162 17.78 7.72 16.95
CA LYS A 162 17.40 8.39 18.20
C LYS A 162 18.59 9.13 18.83
N LYS A 163 19.81 8.56 18.80
CA LYS A 163 21.03 9.24 19.24
C LYS A 163 21.33 10.49 18.43
N ALA A 164 21.00 10.48 17.13
CA ALA A 164 21.08 11.63 16.24
C ALA A 164 19.91 12.62 16.40
N GLY A 165 18.96 12.36 17.30
CA GLY A 165 17.77 13.19 17.51
C GLY A 165 16.66 12.96 16.48
N VAL A 166 16.81 12.00 15.57
CA VAL A 166 15.82 11.64 14.57
C VAL A 166 14.86 10.61 15.15
N VAL A 167 13.56 10.81 14.94
CA VAL A 167 12.53 9.80 15.24
C VAL A 167 12.23 9.04 13.96
N PHE A 168 12.41 7.72 13.98
CA PHE A 168 11.97 6.81 12.94
C PHE A 168 11.31 5.59 13.57
N CYS A 169 10.04 5.39 13.28
CA CYS A 169 9.26 4.28 13.83
C CYS A 169 7.99 4.04 13.02
N SER A 170 7.27 2.96 13.34
CA SER A 170 5.94 2.75 12.79
C SER A 170 4.99 3.90 13.17
N PHE A 171 3.96 4.13 12.34
CA PHE A 171 2.94 5.12 12.67
C PHE A 171 2.19 4.74 13.96
N SER A 172 1.95 3.46 14.18
CA SER A 172 1.32 2.95 15.39
C SER A 172 2.12 3.29 16.67
N ASP A 173 3.45 3.15 16.63
CA ASP A 173 4.35 3.58 17.71
C ASP A 173 4.32 5.11 17.86
N ALA A 174 4.34 5.84 16.75
CA ALA A 174 4.35 7.29 16.79
C ALA A 174 3.08 7.88 17.42
N VAL A 175 1.92 7.28 17.14
CA VAL A 175 0.64 7.68 17.76
C VAL A 175 0.69 7.58 19.28
N LYS A 176 1.36 6.56 19.81
CA LYS A 176 1.50 6.33 21.27
C LYS A 176 2.57 7.21 21.89
N ASN A 177 3.74 7.30 21.26
CA ASN A 177 4.92 7.93 21.85
C ASN A 177 5.05 9.43 21.52
N TYR A 178 4.49 9.87 20.37
CA TYR A 178 4.58 11.26 19.88
C TYR A 178 3.21 11.85 19.49
N PRO A 179 2.15 11.66 20.31
CA PRO A 179 0.77 12.03 19.93
C PRO A 179 0.62 13.51 19.54
N LYS A 180 1.37 14.41 20.19
CA LYS A 180 1.33 15.85 19.88
C LYS A 180 1.85 16.17 18.47
N LEU A 181 2.90 15.46 18.01
CA LEU A 181 3.44 15.63 16.65
C LEU A 181 2.45 15.09 15.63
N ILE A 182 1.89 13.90 15.88
CA ILE A 182 0.89 13.32 14.98
C ILE A 182 -0.33 14.22 14.87
N GLN A 183 -0.90 14.68 15.98
CA GLN A 183 -2.06 15.59 15.97
C GLN A 183 -1.77 16.89 15.24
N LYS A 184 -0.53 17.41 15.32
CA LYS A 184 -0.14 18.62 14.64
C LYS A 184 -0.05 18.46 13.12
N TYR A 185 0.41 17.32 12.63
CA TYR A 185 0.77 17.17 11.22
C TYR A 185 -0.14 16.23 10.43
N LEU A 186 -0.84 15.30 11.08
CA LEU A 186 -1.72 14.35 10.39
C LEU A 186 -2.81 15.09 9.61
N GLY A 187 -2.88 14.83 8.31
CA GLY A 187 -3.89 15.42 7.42
C GLY A 187 -3.71 16.91 7.15
N THR A 188 -2.53 17.50 7.41
CA THR A 188 -2.28 18.92 7.14
C THR A 188 -1.85 19.17 5.70
N VAL A 189 -1.16 18.23 5.06
CA VAL A 189 -0.72 18.33 3.67
C VAL A 189 -1.82 17.80 2.74
N VAL A 190 -2.32 16.60 3.01
CA VAL A 190 -3.48 16.03 2.33
C VAL A 190 -4.57 15.81 3.36
N PRO A 191 -5.52 16.75 3.50
CA PRO A 191 -6.61 16.59 4.45
C PRO A 191 -7.60 15.51 4.01
N SER A 192 -8.31 14.91 4.95
CA SER A 192 -9.34 13.91 4.65
C SER A 192 -10.47 14.47 3.75
N SER A 193 -10.59 15.78 3.65
CA SER A 193 -11.57 16.47 2.78
C SER A 193 -11.07 16.73 1.36
N ASP A 194 -9.81 16.40 1.05
CA ASP A 194 -9.21 16.70 -0.26
C ASP A 194 -9.97 15.99 -1.40
N ASN A 195 -10.15 14.70 -1.29
CA ASN A 195 -10.86 13.90 -2.28
C ASN A 195 -11.43 12.61 -1.70
N TYR A 196 -12.22 11.90 -2.52
CA TYR A 196 -12.88 10.65 -2.17
C TYR A 196 -11.90 9.58 -1.62
N PHE A 197 -10.75 9.39 -2.25
CA PHE A 197 -9.77 8.38 -1.83
C PHE A 197 -8.96 8.84 -0.61
N ALA A 198 -8.70 10.13 -0.46
CA ALA A 198 -8.08 10.66 0.75
C ALA A 198 -8.98 10.47 1.97
N ALA A 199 -10.30 10.67 1.81
CA ALA A 199 -11.28 10.40 2.87
C ALA A 199 -11.33 8.91 3.24
N LEU A 200 -11.35 8.01 2.24
CA LEU A 200 -11.34 6.58 2.45
C LEU A 200 -10.05 6.14 3.17
N ASN A 201 -8.89 6.52 2.64
CA ASN A 201 -7.61 6.20 3.25
C ASN A 201 -7.54 6.70 4.70
N SER A 202 -7.98 7.93 4.95
CA SER A 202 -8.04 8.50 6.29
C SER A 202 -8.90 7.70 7.28
N ALA A 203 -9.93 7.03 6.80
CA ALA A 203 -10.79 6.20 7.63
C ALA A 203 -10.16 4.83 7.95
N VAL A 204 -9.46 4.21 6.99
CA VAL A 204 -9.08 2.78 7.04
C VAL A 204 -7.57 2.50 7.09
N PHE A 205 -6.69 3.48 6.92
CA PHE A 205 -5.25 3.21 6.97
C PHE A 205 -4.88 2.48 8.27
N THR A 206 -3.93 1.57 8.19
CA THR A 206 -3.63 0.68 9.32
C THR A 206 -2.25 0.92 9.91
N ASP A 207 -1.26 1.17 9.07
CA ASP A 207 0.07 1.54 9.53
C ASP A 207 0.79 2.41 8.47
N GLY A 208 2.03 2.71 8.72
CA GLY A 208 2.93 3.47 7.88
C GLY A 208 4.19 3.83 8.64
N SER A 209 5.11 4.50 7.98
CA SER A 209 6.35 4.94 8.59
C SER A 209 6.23 6.39 9.06
N PHE A 210 6.71 6.67 10.25
CA PHE A 210 6.82 8.02 10.81
C PHE A 210 8.27 8.43 10.91
N VAL A 211 8.60 9.54 10.25
CA VAL A 211 9.95 10.14 10.29
C VAL A 211 9.83 11.58 10.74
N TYR A 212 10.58 11.95 11.77
CA TYR A 212 10.72 13.32 12.23
C TYR A 212 12.18 13.68 12.43
N ILE A 213 12.63 14.67 11.69
CA ILE A 213 13.99 15.22 11.75
C ILE A 213 13.90 16.61 12.37
N PRO A 214 14.40 16.81 13.60
CA PRO A 214 14.42 18.14 14.20
C PRO A 214 15.36 19.09 13.41
N LYS A 215 15.12 20.39 13.58
CA LYS A 215 16.00 21.42 13.00
C LYS A 215 17.34 21.46 13.70
#